data_a8ffc198c10d2f6c277e8377661c9911
#
_entry.id   a8ffc198c10d2f6c277e8377661c9911
#
_cell.length_a   1.000
_cell.length_b   1.000
_cell.length_c   1.000
_cell.angle_alpha   90.00
_cell.angle_beta   90.00
_cell.angle_gamma   90.00
#
_symmetry.space_group_name_H-M   'P 1'
#
loop_
_entity.id
_entity.type
_entity.pdbx_description
1 polymer ?
#
loop_
_entity_poly.entity_id
_entity_poly.type
_entity_poly.pdbx_seq_one_letter_code
_entity_poly.pdbx_strand_id
1 'polypeptide(L)'
;MSQAVEFQILTATGWEDYALLDSGNGLRLEQYGRYRLIRPAAQAMWRPALREEEWQSADAVFQPSGGESGGQWQVRKSSLPDVWQMGYRHLRFQVSIGTSRHVGVFVEQSAQWDWISETVQSASQPLQVLNLFAYTGIATLAASYAGAKVTHVDASKK
;
A
#
# COMPACT_ATOMS: atom_id res chain seq x y z
N MET A 1 -32.06 -16.79 -19.80
CA MET A 1 -31.98 -16.50 -18.37
C MET A 1 -30.82 -15.54 -18.18
N SER A 2 -31.09 -14.30 -17.73
CA SER A 2 -30.01 -13.34 -17.44
C SER A 2 -29.34 -13.80 -16.14
N GLN A 3 -28.04 -14.13 -16.20
CA GLN A 3 -27.25 -14.34 -14.99
C GLN A 3 -27.10 -12.99 -14.29
N ALA A 4 -27.55 -12.91 -13.05
CA ALA A 4 -27.29 -11.74 -12.21
C ALA A 4 -25.75 -11.60 -12.03
N VAL A 5 -25.23 -10.41 -12.30
CA VAL A 5 -23.83 -10.10 -12.02
C VAL A 5 -23.74 -9.84 -10.52
N GLU A 6 -23.00 -10.70 -9.82
CA GLU A 6 -22.73 -10.52 -8.39
C GLU A 6 -21.44 -9.71 -8.22
N PHE A 7 -21.53 -8.61 -7.50
CA PHE A 7 -20.36 -7.79 -7.14
C PHE A 7 -19.86 -8.20 -5.75
N GLN A 8 -18.60 -8.59 -5.66
CA GLN A 8 -17.94 -8.86 -4.40
C GLN A 8 -17.06 -7.67 -4.01
N ILE A 9 -17.31 -7.10 -2.84
CA ILE A 9 -16.46 -6.05 -2.25
C ILE A 9 -15.45 -6.74 -1.32
N LEU A 10 -14.17 -6.61 -1.65
CA LEU A 10 -13.08 -7.07 -0.80
C LEU A 10 -12.53 -5.91 0.01
N THR A 11 -12.32 -6.14 1.29
CA THR A 11 -11.75 -5.15 2.20
C THR A 11 -10.33 -5.56 2.59
N ALA A 12 -9.40 -4.62 2.52
CA ALA A 12 -8.03 -4.82 2.97
C ALA A 12 -7.99 -4.89 4.51
N THR A 13 -8.02 -6.10 5.05
CA THR A 13 -7.99 -6.39 6.49
C THR A 13 -6.69 -7.08 6.89
N GLY A 14 -6.46 -7.23 8.20
CA GLY A 14 -5.31 -8.00 8.71
C GLY A 14 -3.98 -7.25 8.69
N TRP A 15 -3.99 -5.94 8.50
CA TRP A 15 -2.82 -5.10 8.66
C TRP A 15 -2.51 -4.86 10.15
N GLU A 16 -1.26 -5.11 10.55
CA GLU A 16 -0.71 -4.69 11.84
C GLU A 16 0.12 -3.39 11.70
N ASP A 17 0.83 -3.27 10.57
CA ASP A 17 1.74 -2.16 10.27
C ASP A 17 1.10 -1.03 9.46
N TYR A 18 -0.19 -1.10 9.14
CA TYR A 18 -0.88 -0.03 8.42
C TYR A 18 -2.24 0.28 9.02
N ALA A 19 -2.56 1.57 9.10
CA ALA A 19 -3.90 2.06 9.40
C ALA A 19 -4.18 3.38 8.67
N LEU A 20 -5.38 3.53 8.13
CA LEU A 20 -5.93 4.84 7.81
C LEU A 20 -6.47 5.44 9.12
N LEU A 21 -5.78 6.45 9.64
CA LEU A 21 -6.13 7.08 10.92
C LEU A 21 -7.26 8.10 10.75
N ASP A 22 -7.21 8.89 9.66
CA ASP A 22 -8.23 9.89 9.33
C ASP A 22 -8.10 10.31 7.86
N SER A 23 -9.16 10.97 7.34
CA SER A 23 -9.14 11.59 6.04
C SER A 23 -10.07 12.80 6.00
N GLY A 24 -9.75 13.77 5.15
CA GLY A 24 -10.55 14.97 4.95
C GLY A 24 -9.74 16.11 4.36
N ASN A 25 -10.45 17.14 3.88
CA ASN A 25 -9.83 18.32 3.27
C ASN A 25 -8.85 17.97 2.12
N GLY A 26 -9.13 16.92 1.34
CA GLY A 26 -8.27 16.47 0.26
C GLY A 26 -7.02 15.70 0.70
N LEU A 27 -6.94 15.29 1.96
CA LEU A 27 -5.79 14.63 2.58
C LEU A 27 -6.21 13.34 3.28
N ARG A 28 -5.22 12.50 3.57
CA ARG A 28 -5.34 11.33 4.46
C ARG A 28 -4.14 11.27 5.39
N LEU A 29 -4.42 10.98 6.66
CA LEU A 29 -3.43 10.69 7.69
C LEU A 29 -3.37 9.17 7.85
N GLU A 30 -2.21 8.60 7.63
CA GLU A 30 -2.00 7.16 7.60
C GLU A 30 -0.84 6.77 8.50
N GLN A 31 -0.93 5.58 9.06
CA GLN A 31 0.18 4.94 9.76
C GLN A 31 0.84 3.90 8.85
N TYR A 32 2.17 3.97 8.76
CA TYR A 32 3.04 3.02 8.05
C TYR A 32 4.12 2.51 9.02
N GLY A 33 3.93 1.33 9.58
CA GLY A 33 4.69 0.86 10.72
C GLY A 33 4.47 1.77 11.92
N ARG A 34 5.54 2.33 12.46
CA ARG A 34 5.45 3.29 13.58
C ARG A 34 5.35 4.77 13.16
N TYR A 35 5.36 5.05 11.85
CA TYR A 35 5.42 6.41 11.33
C TYR A 35 4.06 6.86 10.78
N ARG A 36 3.74 8.12 10.98
CA ARG A 36 2.52 8.77 10.49
C ARG A 36 2.83 9.65 9.30
N LEU A 37 2.14 9.43 8.20
CA LEU A 37 2.33 10.15 6.94
C LEU A 37 1.05 10.85 6.51
N ILE A 38 1.18 12.07 6.00
CA ILE A 38 0.08 12.79 5.36
C ILE A 38 0.30 12.78 3.85
N ARG A 39 -0.73 12.34 3.11
CA ARG A 39 -0.70 12.27 1.65
C ARG A 39 -1.97 12.87 1.03
N PRO A 40 -1.91 13.35 -0.21
CA PRO A 40 -3.09 13.79 -0.94
C PRO A 40 -4.11 12.66 -1.15
N ALA A 41 -5.39 13.02 -0.99
CA ALA A 41 -6.55 12.17 -1.24
C ALA A 41 -7.69 13.05 -1.74
N ALA A 42 -7.67 13.44 -3.00
CA ALA A 42 -8.61 14.41 -3.59
C ALA A 42 -10.10 14.05 -3.38
N GLN A 43 -10.40 12.76 -3.23
CA GLN A 43 -11.76 12.28 -2.96
C GLN A 43 -12.25 12.56 -1.54
N ALA A 44 -11.34 12.83 -0.59
CA ALA A 44 -11.68 13.13 0.81
C ALA A 44 -12.10 14.59 0.98
N MET A 45 -13.26 14.96 0.42
CA MET A 45 -13.78 16.34 0.42
C MET A 45 -14.49 16.75 1.74
N TRP A 46 -14.68 15.81 2.65
CA TRP A 46 -15.26 16.05 3.98
C TRP A 46 -14.26 16.66 4.95
N ARG A 47 -14.75 17.05 6.11
CA ARG A 47 -13.90 17.54 7.20
C ARG A 47 -13.25 16.36 7.94
N PRO A 48 -11.97 16.46 8.33
CA PRO A 48 -11.33 15.49 9.21
C PRO A 48 -12.13 15.26 10.50
N ALA A 49 -12.09 14.05 11.00
CA ALA A 49 -12.73 13.67 12.27
C ALA A 49 -11.79 13.89 13.46
N LEU A 50 -10.48 13.69 13.27
CA LEU A 50 -9.48 13.89 14.30
C LEU A 50 -9.15 15.38 14.48
N ARG A 51 -8.66 15.72 15.68
CA ARG A 51 -8.22 17.08 16.00
C ARG A 51 -6.94 17.43 15.24
N GLU A 52 -6.71 18.72 15.09
CA GLU A 52 -5.54 19.27 14.38
C GLU A 52 -4.21 18.77 14.96
N GLU A 53 -4.12 18.60 16.28
CA GLU A 53 -2.90 18.11 16.95
C GLU A 53 -2.50 16.70 16.48
N GLU A 54 -3.48 15.84 16.17
CA GLU A 54 -3.21 14.50 15.62
C GLU A 54 -2.58 14.58 14.22
N TRP A 55 -3.08 15.47 13.39
CA TRP A 55 -2.54 15.73 12.06
C TRP A 55 -1.14 16.38 12.12
N GLN A 56 -0.93 17.28 13.09
CA GLN A 56 0.38 17.91 13.30
C GLN A 56 1.41 16.91 13.82
N SER A 57 0.99 15.83 14.46
CA SER A 57 1.88 14.77 14.96
C SER A 57 2.54 13.94 13.85
N ALA A 58 2.13 14.08 12.58
CA ALA A 58 2.68 13.35 11.45
C ALA A 58 4.21 13.54 11.32
N ASP A 59 4.89 12.46 10.95
CA ASP A 59 6.33 12.42 10.78
C ASP A 59 6.77 13.06 9.46
N ALA A 60 5.94 12.94 8.41
CA ALA A 60 6.16 13.62 7.14
C ALA A 60 4.84 13.94 6.41
N VAL A 61 4.90 14.95 5.54
CA VAL A 61 3.80 15.38 4.68
C VAL A 61 4.28 15.44 3.24
N PHE A 62 3.54 14.83 2.33
CA PHE A 62 3.83 14.94 0.91
C PHE A 62 3.29 16.25 0.36
N GLN A 63 4.17 17.06 -0.22
CA GLN A 63 3.86 18.33 -0.88
C GLN A 63 3.84 18.09 -2.40
N PRO A 64 2.67 18.10 -3.06
CA PRO A 64 2.62 17.95 -4.51
C PRO A 64 3.33 19.13 -5.22
N SER A 65 4.13 18.83 -6.23
CA SER A 65 4.57 19.81 -7.22
C SER A 65 3.67 19.70 -8.45
N GLY A 66 3.46 20.78 -9.18
CA GLY A 66 2.44 20.97 -10.22
C GLY A 66 2.30 19.94 -11.36
N GLY A 67 2.65 18.66 -11.16
CA GLY A 67 2.45 17.55 -12.06
C GLY A 67 1.72 16.39 -11.36
N GLU A 68 1.14 15.45 -12.14
CA GLU A 68 0.24 14.38 -11.63
C GLU A 68 0.85 13.45 -10.56
N SER A 69 2.16 13.27 -10.53
CA SER A 69 2.81 12.32 -9.61
C SER A 69 4.06 12.87 -8.91
N GLY A 70 4.49 14.08 -9.23
CA GLY A 70 5.68 14.70 -8.67
C GLY A 70 5.40 15.45 -7.36
N GLY A 71 6.42 15.54 -6.53
CA GLY A 71 6.37 16.28 -5.28
C GLY A 71 7.55 15.95 -4.37
N GLN A 72 7.48 16.46 -3.16
CA GLN A 72 8.53 16.26 -2.17
C GLN A 72 7.91 15.92 -0.81
N TRP A 73 8.59 15.08 -0.05
CA TRP A 73 8.26 14.83 1.34
C TRP A 73 8.88 15.92 2.22
N GLN A 74 8.04 16.63 2.93
CA GLN A 74 8.46 17.49 4.03
C GLN A 74 8.55 16.63 5.29
N VAL A 75 9.76 16.20 5.62
CA VAL A 75 10.03 15.46 6.86
C VAL A 75 9.95 16.43 8.03
N ARG A 76 9.12 16.10 9.02
CA ARG A 76 8.90 16.91 10.23
C ARG A 76 9.68 16.39 11.43
N LYS A 77 9.96 15.07 11.46
CA LYS A 77 10.71 14.45 12.56
C LYS A 77 11.95 13.74 12.01
N SER A 78 13.10 14.10 12.55
CA SER A 78 14.40 13.53 12.16
C SER A 78 14.54 12.03 12.45
N SER A 79 13.62 11.45 13.21
CA SER A 79 13.55 10.01 13.50
C SER A 79 12.96 9.18 12.36
N LEU A 80 12.36 9.81 11.34
CA LEU A 80 11.85 9.11 10.16
C LEU A 80 13.02 8.77 9.23
N PRO A 81 13.32 7.49 8.99
CA PRO A 81 14.34 7.08 8.03
C PRO A 81 13.80 7.17 6.59
N ASP A 82 14.71 7.20 5.62
CA ASP A 82 14.32 7.14 4.20
C ASP A 82 13.68 5.80 3.83
N VAL A 83 14.10 4.72 4.50
CA VAL A 83 13.63 3.34 4.27
C VAL A 83 13.37 2.65 5.61
N TRP A 84 12.23 1.93 5.71
CA TRP A 84 11.94 1.10 6.88
C TRP A 84 11.20 -0.17 6.48
N GLN A 85 11.19 -1.14 7.38
CA GLN A 85 10.53 -2.41 7.19
C GLN A 85 9.07 -2.33 7.62
N MET A 86 8.20 -2.99 6.85
CA MET A 86 6.81 -3.27 7.18
C MET A 86 6.48 -4.73 6.94
N GLY A 87 5.40 -5.18 7.55
CA GLY A 87 4.87 -6.52 7.41
C GLY A 87 3.40 -6.54 7.02
N TYR A 88 3.03 -7.59 6.32
CA TYR A 88 1.65 -8.01 6.16
C TYR A 88 1.58 -9.52 6.35
N ARG A 89 0.89 -9.97 7.39
CA ARG A 89 0.90 -11.39 7.79
C ARG A 89 2.36 -11.91 7.90
N HIS A 90 2.71 -12.91 7.11
CA HIS A 90 4.07 -13.49 7.07
C HIS A 90 5.03 -12.76 6.10
N LEU A 91 4.52 -11.87 5.26
CA LEU A 91 5.35 -11.11 4.32
C LEU A 91 6.10 -9.99 5.04
N ARG A 92 7.36 -9.77 4.63
CA ARG A 92 8.18 -8.65 5.09
C ARG A 92 8.76 -7.94 3.88
N PHE A 93 8.67 -6.62 3.86
CA PHE A 93 9.11 -5.79 2.75
C PHE A 93 9.56 -4.41 3.25
N GLN A 94 10.26 -3.70 2.40
CA GLN A 94 10.71 -2.34 2.69
C GLN A 94 9.78 -1.33 2.02
N VAL A 95 9.54 -0.23 2.71
CA VAL A 95 8.89 0.96 2.19
C VAL A 95 9.82 2.16 2.34
N SER A 96 9.64 3.17 1.51
CA SER A 96 10.51 4.33 1.49
C SER A 96 9.76 5.60 1.14
N ILE A 97 10.24 6.73 1.64
CA ILE A 97 9.89 8.05 1.11
C ILE A 97 10.90 8.45 0.03
N GLY A 98 10.41 9.06 -1.04
CA GLY A 98 11.22 9.47 -2.17
C GLY A 98 10.57 10.62 -2.93
N THR A 99 10.74 10.69 -4.24
CA THR A 99 10.14 11.76 -5.06
C THR A 99 8.66 11.55 -5.39
N SER A 100 8.11 10.40 -5.02
CA SER A 100 6.70 10.05 -5.24
C SER A 100 5.91 10.07 -3.94
N ARG A 101 4.60 10.37 -4.05
CA ARG A 101 3.63 10.20 -2.95
C ARG A 101 3.45 8.73 -2.51
N HIS A 102 3.87 7.78 -3.34
CA HIS A 102 3.79 6.36 -3.03
C HIS A 102 5.02 5.92 -2.26
N VAL A 103 4.79 5.14 -1.20
CA VAL A 103 5.85 4.68 -0.30
C VAL A 103 6.33 3.26 -0.61
N GLY A 104 6.01 2.75 -1.79
CA GLY A 104 6.43 1.41 -2.23
C GLY A 104 5.39 0.31 -1.98
N VAL A 105 4.24 0.62 -1.40
CA VAL A 105 3.16 -0.34 -1.16
C VAL A 105 1.80 0.25 -1.50
N PHE A 106 0.94 -0.57 -2.10
CA PHE A 106 -0.48 -0.33 -2.26
C PHE A 106 -1.24 -1.22 -1.28
N VAL A 107 -1.58 -0.66 -0.15
CA VAL A 107 -2.13 -1.40 0.99
C VAL A 107 -3.49 -2.05 0.70
N GLU A 108 -4.26 -1.45 -0.21
CA GLU A 108 -5.53 -1.98 -0.71
C GLU A 108 -5.38 -3.29 -1.48
N GLN A 109 -4.19 -3.59 -1.99
CA GLN A 109 -3.90 -4.81 -2.71
C GLN A 109 -3.77 -6.04 -1.79
N SER A 110 -3.78 -5.86 -0.48
CA SER A 110 -3.61 -6.96 0.47
C SER A 110 -4.68 -8.04 0.34
N ALA A 111 -5.92 -7.68 0.02
CA ALA A 111 -6.98 -8.65 -0.26
C ALA A 111 -6.66 -9.52 -1.50
N GLN A 112 -5.97 -8.96 -2.49
CA GLN A 112 -5.52 -9.72 -3.66
C GLN A 112 -4.33 -10.61 -3.33
N TRP A 113 -3.43 -10.20 -2.43
CA TRP A 113 -2.32 -11.05 -1.98
C TRP A 113 -2.84 -12.27 -1.21
N ASP A 114 -3.87 -12.09 -0.39
CA ASP A 114 -4.54 -13.19 0.29
C ASP A 114 -5.16 -14.16 -0.73
N TRP A 115 -5.93 -13.65 -1.67
CA TRP A 115 -6.53 -14.45 -2.73
C TRP A 115 -5.47 -15.21 -3.56
N ILE A 116 -4.36 -14.57 -3.92
CA ILE A 116 -3.23 -15.20 -4.63
C ILE A 116 -2.67 -16.36 -3.79
N SER A 117 -2.42 -16.10 -2.51
CA SER A 117 -1.86 -17.11 -1.61
C SER A 117 -2.78 -18.31 -1.45
N GLU A 118 -4.07 -18.08 -1.23
CA GLU A 118 -5.09 -19.13 -1.11
C GLU A 118 -5.22 -19.93 -2.41
N THR A 119 -5.23 -19.25 -3.57
CA THR A 119 -5.32 -19.88 -4.89
C THR A 119 -4.12 -20.80 -5.14
N VAL A 120 -2.91 -20.33 -4.83
CA VAL A 120 -1.68 -21.12 -5.00
C VAL A 120 -1.67 -22.32 -4.07
N GLN A 121 -2.02 -22.15 -2.79
CA GLN A 121 -2.01 -23.21 -1.78
C GLN A 121 -3.06 -24.28 -2.04
N SER A 122 -4.21 -23.92 -2.61
CA SER A 122 -5.29 -24.86 -2.93
C SER A 122 -5.09 -25.63 -4.24
N ALA A 123 -4.09 -25.25 -5.04
CA ALA A 123 -3.83 -25.90 -6.32
C ALA A 123 -3.28 -27.34 -6.10
N SER A 124 -3.79 -28.30 -6.88
CA SER A 124 -3.32 -29.71 -6.85
C SER A 124 -1.93 -29.93 -7.45
N GLN A 125 -1.41 -28.94 -8.19
CA GLN A 125 -0.10 -28.96 -8.84
C GLN A 125 0.61 -27.64 -8.59
N PRO A 126 1.94 -27.59 -8.55
CA PRO A 126 2.70 -26.35 -8.43
C PRO A 126 2.37 -25.38 -9.57
N LEU A 127 1.98 -24.17 -9.22
CA LEU A 127 1.61 -23.16 -10.20
C LEU A 127 2.82 -22.38 -10.72
N GLN A 128 2.74 -22.00 -11.99
CA GLN A 128 3.60 -20.98 -12.59
C GLN A 128 2.78 -19.69 -12.71
N VAL A 129 3.25 -18.63 -12.05
CA VAL A 129 2.55 -17.34 -11.99
C VAL A 129 3.35 -16.29 -12.75
N LEU A 130 2.70 -15.57 -13.64
CA LEU A 130 3.24 -14.40 -14.31
C LEU A 130 2.66 -13.14 -13.64
N ASN A 131 3.49 -12.39 -12.93
CA ASN A 131 3.11 -11.11 -12.33
C ASN A 131 3.54 -9.97 -13.25
N LEU A 132 2.59 -9.40 -13.98
CA LEU A 132 2.77 -8.19 -14.78
C LEU A 132 2.44 -6.96 -13.97
N PHE A 133 3.13 -5.84 -14.20
CA PHE A 133 3.03 -4.62 -13.40
C PHE A 133 3.39 -4.87 -11.93
N ALA A 134 4.47 -5.61 -11.75
CA ALA A 134 4.80 -6.22 -10.48
C ALA A 134 5.25 -5.21 -9.39
N TYR A 135 5.54 -3.96 -9.78
CA TYR A 135 5.91 -2.85 -8.92
C TYR A 135 7.06 -3.23 -7.97
N THR A 136 6.88 -3.11 -6.66
CA THR A 136 7.89 -3.49 -5.65
C THR A 136 7.92 -4.98 -5.34
N GLY A 137 6.99 -5.77 -5.91
CA GLY A 137 7.02 -7.22 -5.88
C GLY A 137 6.25 -7.89 -4.74
N ILE A 138 5.40 -7.20 -3.99
CA ILE A 138 4.72 -7.82 -2.85
C ILE A 138 3.80 -8.96 -3.29
N ALA A 139 3.06 -8.81 -4.41
CA ALA A 139 2.26 -9.89 -4.98
C ALA A 139 3.13 -11.09 -5.43
N THR A 140 4.35 -10.82 -5.94
CA THR A 140 5.34 -11.86 -6.24
C THR A 140 5.76 -12.61 -4.98
N LEU A 141 6.03 -11.89 -3.88
CA LEU A 141 6.36 -12.50 -2.59
C LEU A 141 5.21 -13.37 -2.07
N ALA A 142 3.96 -12.89 -2.17
CA ALA A 142 2.79 -13.64 -1.74
C ALA A 142 2.65 -14.97 -2.51
N ALA A 143 2.73 -14.92 -3.84
CA ALA A 143 2.66 -16.12 -4.68
C ALA A 143 3.83 -17.09 -4.43
N SER A 144 5.06 -16.57 -4.33
CA SER A 144 6.26 -17.39 -4.08
C SER A 144 6.24 -18.04 -2.71
N TYR A 145 5.83 -17.30 -1.67
CA TYR A 145 5.71 -17.84 -0.33
C TYR A 145 4.65 -18.95 -0.25
N ALA A 146 3.58 -18.82 -1.02
CA ALA A 146 2.54 -19.84 -1.15
C ALA A 146 2.98 -21.09 -1.92
N GLY A 147 4.15 -21.07 -2.59
CA GLY A 147 4.73 -22.22 -3.29
C GLY A 147 4.71 -22.14 -4.80
N ALA A 148 4.33 -21.00 -5.40
CA ALA A 148 4.36 -20.82 -6.84
C ALA A 148 5.78 -20.51 -7.36
N LYS A 149 6.05 -20.90 -8.62
CA LYS A 149 7.17 -20.39 -9.40
C LYS A 149 6.71 -19.10 -10.09
N VAL A 150 7.31 -17.95 -9.74
CA VAL A 150 6.83 -16.65 -10.22
C VAL A 150 7.81 -16.02 -11.19
N THR A 151 7.27 -15.51 -12.31
CA THR A 151 7.96 -14.59 -13.21
C THR A 151 7.49 -13.17 -12.89
N HIS A 152 8.41 -12.33 -12.44
CA HIS A 152 8.18 -10.93 -12.05
C HIS A 152 8.56 -10.01 -13.21
N VAL A 153 7.63 -9.19 -13.66
CA VAL A 153 7.84 -8.23 -14.77
C VAL A 153 7.31 -6.86 -14.38
N ASP A 154 8.16 -5.85 -14.46
CA ASP A 154 7.78 -4.45 -14.30
C ASP A 154 8.53 -3.59 -15.32
N ALA A 155 7.88 -2.53 -15.81
CA ALA A 155 8.48 -1.61 -16.77
C ALA A 155 9.40 -0.57 -16.12
N SER A 156 9.31 -0.38 -14.80
CA SER A 156 10.16 0.55 -14.05
C SER A 156 11.60 0.04 -13.99
N LYS A 157 12.54 0.93 -14.29
CA LYS A 157 13.99 0.67 -14.20
C LYS A 157 14.57 1.11 -12.84
N LYS A 158 13.79 1.07 -11.79
CA LYS A 158 14.26 1.46 -10.45
C LYS A 158 15.09 0.36 -9.83
#